data_a07cc3e7bb56d27a3a333c88a1c6c19a
#
_entry.id   a07cc3e7bb56d27a3a333c88a1c6c19a
#
_cell.length_a   1.000
_cell.length_b   1.000
_cell.length_c   1.000
_cell.angle_alpha   90.00
_cell.angle_beta   90.00
_cell.angle_gamma   90.00
#
_symmetry.space_group_name_H-M   'P 1'
#
loop_
_entity.id
_entity.type
_entity.pdbx_description
1 polymer ?
#
loop_
_entity_poly.entity_id
_entity_poly.type
_entity_poly.pdbx_seq_one_letter_code
_entity_poly.pdbx_strand_id
1 'polypeptide(L)'
;MILQALVQYYEDLLANGKITRPGWTSAKVSWALELDENGQLMALHPLQQEEKRGKKTVLAPCQLQVPEQVKRSSGVAANFLCDNSAYMLGIDGKGKRERAMQCFAAAKELHLAILQNVPGQAAQAVRNFFINWDPKVAEQNPALEQSLKELYKGSNLVFLIRENYVQDDPEIQEAWQRQCDKNTDAPEIRCLVTGQKAPLARLHPAIKGVTGAQPSGASIVSFNADAFCSYGHEQGGNAPVGSYAAFAYAQALNYLLADREHVQRVGDTTIVCWAAGGETAYQQVAMDALFAMDAPVSESDVRNAVDKLVHGQSVEWQNVTLDPKNHFYVLGLAPNAARLSVRFFWQDTFQTLLDNVQKHYDRLEIVRPAYDKFPRLGVYWLLQETVNTNSRSPSAAPQLAGDVLRAILNNTRYPATLLDGVMMRIRAEQKVTRGRAAIIKAYYLRNEDPRCPKEVLTVGNNKETNYQPYVMGQLFAVLEAIQMAVNPDINTTIKDRYFNAAASTPATVFPTILMLAQKHMQKMSKPQKIYYDKQIAALAGGKLEGSFPARLTLPEQGSFILGYYHQTQERYTKKVEE
;
A
#
# COMPACT_ATOMS: atom_id res chain seq x y z
N MET A 1 2.67 17.04 -10.14
CA MET A 1 2.35 15.67 -10.55
C MET A 1 1.75 14.85 -9.42
N ILE A 2 2.45 14.48 -8.31
CA ILE A 2 1.83 13.70 -7.22
C ILE A 2 0.62 14.41 -6.62
N LEU A 3 0.79 15.65 -6.18
CA LEU A 3 -0.30 16.41 -5.56
C LEU A 3 -1.44 16.68 -6.54
N GLN A 4 -1.15 16.89 -7.81
CA GLN A 4 -2.17 17.04 -8.86
C GLN A 4 -2.99 15.76 -9.05
N ALA A 5 -2.32 14.60 -9.11
CA ALA A 5 -2.99 13.30 -9.25
C ALA A 5 -3.87 13.00 -8.02
N LEU A 6 -3.43 13.36 -6.81
CA LEU A 6 -4.21 13.20 -5.59
C LEU A 6 -5.38 14.19 -5.50
N VAL A 7 -5.20 15.43 -5.98
CA VAL A 7 -6.31 16.39 -6.08
C VAL A 7 -7.37 15.90 -7.06
N GLN A 8 -6.95 15.40 -8.24
CA GLN A 8 -7.90 14.81 -9.20
C GLN A 8 -8.62 13.60 -8.58
N TYR A 9 -7.92 12.73 -7.90
CA TYR A 9 -8.53 11.59 -7.22
C TYR A 9 -9.52 12.03 -6.13
N TYR A 10 -9.22 13.12 -5.41
CA TYR A 10 -10.17 13.72 -4.46
C TYR A 10 -11.46 14.17 -5.15
N GLU A 11 -11.35 14.83 -6.32
CA GLU A 11 -12.51 15.24 -7.11
C GLU A 11 -13.35 14.04 -7.58
N ASP A 12 -12.68 12.97 -8.03
CA ASP A 12 -13.35 11.74 -8.44
C ASP A 12 -14.11 11.11 -7.25
N LEU A 13 -13.48 11.05 -6.07
CA LEU A 13 -14.12 10.56 -4.84
C LEU A 13 -15.29 11.43 -4.39
N LEU A 14 -15.15 12.75 -4.52
CA LEU A 14 -16.19 13.71 -4.18
C LEU A 14 -17.40 13.55 -5.10
N ALA A 15 -17.18 13.44 -6.41
CA ALA A 15 -18.22 13.20 -7.40
C ALA A 15 -18.98 11.88 -7.14
N ASN A 16 -18.28 10.86 -6.63
CA ASN A 16 -18.84 9.56 -6.26
C ASN A 16 -19.42 9.52 -4.83
N GLY A 17 -19.48 10.65 -4.11
CA GLY A 17 -19.99 10.72 -2.74
C GLY A 17 -19.18 9.95 -1.68
N LYS A 18 -17.93 9.56 -2.01
CA LYS A 18 -17.05 8.75 -1.12
C LYS A 18 -16.29 9.58 -0.09
N ILE A 19 -16.22 10.90 -0.29
CA ILE A 19 -15.46 11.82 0.57
C ILE A 19 -16.20 13.14 0.74
N THR A 20 -15.85 13.91 1.77
CA THR A 20 -16.49 15.20 2.07
C THR A 20 -15.75 16.38 1.44
N ARG A 21 -16.48 17.45 1.10
CA ARG A 21 -15.91 18.74 0.62
C ARG A 21 -15.25 19.51 1.77
N PRO A 22 -14.38 20.51 1.50
CA PRO A 22 -13.83 21.40 2.53
C PRO A 22 -14.90 22.06 3.38
N GLY A 23 -14.65 22.18 4.69
CA GLY A 23 -15.65 22.71 5.63
C GLY A 23 -16.73 21.70 6.03
N TRP A 24 -16.65 20.45 5.58
CA TRP A 24 -17.58 19.36 5.90
C TRP A 24 -16.84 18.17 6.51
N THR A 25 -17.54 17.43 7.36
CA THR A 25 -17.03 16.22 8.00
C THR A 25 -18.11 15.14 8.07
N SER A 26 -17.69 13.90 8.24
CA SER A 26 -18.61 12.81 8.54
C SER A 26 -18.72 12.66 10.05
N ALA A 27 -19.93 12.72 10.60
CA ALA A 27 -20.22 12.59 12.02
C ALA A 27 -21.26 11.52 12.33
N LYS A 28 -21.13 10.89 13.51
CA LYS A 28 -22.14 9.99 14.04
C LYS A 28 -23.28 10.81 14.60
N VAL A 29 -24.46 10.63 14.04
CA VAL A 29 -25.69 11.34 14.43
C VAL A 29 -26.71 10.32 14.89
N SER A 30 -27.29 10.56 16.06
CA SER A 30 -28.24 9.64 16.69
C SER A 30 -29.69 10.06 16.52
N TRP A 31 -29.95 11.35 16.25
CA TRP A 31 -31.29 11.89 16.23
C TRP A 31 -31.48 12.98 15.18
N ALA A 32 -32.70 13.03 14.59
CA ALA A 32 -33.15 14.14 13.77
C ALA A 32 -34.30 14.90 14.47
N LEU A 33 -34.16 16.21 14.60
CA LEU A 33 -35.18 17.14 15.07
C LEU A 33 -36.06 17.52 13.88
N GLU A 34 -37.26 16.98 13.78
CA GLU A 34 -38.22 17.34 12.73
C GLU A 34 -38.90 18.66 13.08
N LEU A 35 -38.70 19.65 12.23
CA LEU A 35 -39.32 20.97 12.33
C LEU A 35 -40.43 21.11 11.30
N ASP A 36 -41.50 21.83 11.67
CA ASP A 36 -42.45 22.35 10.69
C ASP A 36 -41.87 23.57 9.96
N GLU A 37 -42.61 24.09 8.99
CA GLU A 37 -42.22 25.26 8.19
C GLU A 37 -42.06 26.55 9.02
N ASN A 38 -42.68 26.60 10.19
CA ASN A 38 -42.61 27.73 11.13
C ASN A 38 -41.50 27.56 12.16
N GLY A 39 -40.77 26.44 12.13
CA GLY A 39 -39.69 26.13 13.05
C GLY A 39 -40.17 25.55 14.40
N GLN A 40 -41.38 25.03 14.49
CA GLN A 40 -41.85 24.31 15.67
C GLN A 40 -41.34 22.87 15.64
N LEU A 41 -40.88 22.36 16.77
CA LEU A 41 -40.46 20.96 16.90
C LEU A 41 -41.70 20.05 16.91
N MET A 42 -41.80 19.18 15.88
CA MET A 42 -42.88 18.25 15.69
C MET A 42 -42.57 16.88 16.26
N ALA A 43 -41.38 16.36 16.00
CA ALA A 43 -40.98 15.03 16.42
C ALA A 43 -39.44 14.90 16.56
N LEU A 44 -39.01 13.85 17.26
CA LEU A 44 -37.60 13.45 17.35
C LEU A 44 -37.47 12.02 16.79
N HIS A 45 -36.74 11.89 15.69
CA HIS A 45 -36.53 10.61 15.00
C HIS A 45 -35.19 9.98 15.35
N PRO A 46 -35.14 8.69 15.75
CA PRO A 46 -33.89 7.99 15.96
C PRO A 46 -33.21 7.69 14.62
N LEU A 47 -31.92 8.03 14.51
CA LEU A 47 -31.09 7.73 13.35
C LEU A 47 -30.15 6.59 13.69
N GLN A 48 -30.51 5.38 13.27
CA GLN A 48 -29.77 4.16 13.53
C GLN A 48 -29.58 3.35 12.26
N GLN A 49 -28.39 2.77 12.11
CA GLN A 49 -28.03 1.86 11.02
C GLN A 49 -27.43 0.58 11.58
N GLU A 50 -27.56 -0.51 10.85
CA GLU A 50 -26.91 -1.77 11.20
C GLU A 50 -25.41 -1.69 10.91
N GLU A 51 -24.58 -1.92 11.94
CA GLU A 51 -23.13 -1.99 11.83
C GLU A 51 -22.63 -3.38 12.22
N LYS A 52 -21.87 -4.03 11.35
CA LYS A 52 -21.20 -5.31 11.67
C LYS A 52 -19.97 -5.05 12.55
N ARG A 53 -19.98 -5.57 13.78
CA ARG A 53 -18.82 -5.59 14.70
C ARG A 53 -18.37 -7.02 14.94
N GLY A 54 -17.42 -7.48 14.15
CA GLY A 54 -16.99 -8.87 14.16
C GLY A 54 -18.12 -9.81 13.69
N LYS A 55 -18.56 -10.74 14.54
CA LYS A 55 -19.65 -11.68 14.24
C LYS A 55 -21.06 -11.16 14.63
N LYS A 56 -21.18 -9.96 15.19
CA LYS A 56 -22.45 -9.41 15.68
C LYS A 56 -22.84 -8.19 14.85
N THR A 57 -24.12 -8.09 14.51
CA THR A 57 -24.74 -6.87 13.99
C THR A 57 -25.28 -6.08 15.18
N VAL A 58 -24.91 -4.80 15.28
CA VAL A 58 -25.36 -3.86 16.31
C VAL A 58 -25.98 -2.63 15.67
N LEU A 59 -27.00 -2.05 16.30
CA LEU A 59 -27.53 -0.76 15.89
C LEU A 59 -26.57 0.34 16.36
N ALA A 60 -26.12 1.16 15.43
CA ALA A 60 -25.20 2.27 15.66
C ALA A 60 -25.80 3.57 15.10
N PRO A 61 -25.37 4.76 15.60
CA PRO A 61 -25.77 6.03 15.01
C PRO A 61 -25.43 6.12 13.53
N CYS A 62 -26.30 6.76 12.74
CA CYS A 62 -26.07 6.98 11.31
C CYS A 62 -24.84 7.87 11.09
N GLN A 63 -24.10 7.56 10.02
CA GLN A 63 -22.98 8.38 9.58
C GLN A 63 -23.52 9.40 8.57
N LEU A 64 -23.54 10.67 8.92
CA LEU A 64 -24.01 11.75 8.05
C LEU A 64 -22.92 12.75 7.73
N GLN A 65 -22.99 13.34 6.55
CA GLN A 65 -22.17 14.50 6.20
C GLN A 65 -22.77 15.76 6.86
N VAL A 66 -21.96 16.45 7.62
CA VAL A 66 -22.35 17.63 8.38
C VAL A 66 -21.28 18.73 8.27
N PRO A 67 -21.60 19.99 8.52
CA PRO A 67 -20.60 21.05 8.65
C PRO A 67 -19.47 20.66 9.60
N GLU A 68 -18.24 21.08 9.29
CA GLU A 68 -17.05 20.73 10.07
C GLU A 68 -17.21 21.13 11.53
N GLN A 69 -16.89 20.20 12.43
CA GLN A 69 -17.09 20.37 13.86
C GLN A 69 -15.85 20.96 14.53
N VAL A 70 -16.06 21.96 15.38
CA VAL A 70 -15.01 22.58 16.20
C VAL A 70 -14.51 21.58 17.25
N LYS A 71 -13.19 21.41 17.34
CA LYS A 71 -12.55 20.62 18.40
C LYS A 71 -12.61 21.38 19.73
N ARG A 72 -13.34 20.82 20.69
CA ARG A 72 -13.53 21.43 22.03
C ARG A 72 -12.64 20.73 23.03
N SER A 73 -11.69 21.47 23.64
CA SER A 73 -10.93 21.01 24.80
C SER A 73 -11.47 21.65 26.09
N SER A 74 -11.91 22.90 26.01
CA SER A 74 -12.54 23.67 27.10
C SER A 74 -13.37 24.81 26.49
N GLY A 75 -14.24 25.40 27.27
CA GLY A 75 -15.09 26.54 26.84
C GLY A 75 -16.39 26.11 26.13
N VAL A 76 -17.09 27.11 25.57
CA VAL A 76 -18.34 26.97 24.82
C VAL A 76 -18.07 27.43 23.40
N ALA A 77 -18.29 26.53 22.43
CA ALA A 77 -18.19 26.79 20.98
C ALA A 77 -19.20 25.92 20.26
N ALA A 78 -20.18 26.52 19.58
CA ALA A 78 -21.23 25.79 18.88
C ALA A 78 -20.77 25.26 17.51
N ASN A 79 -21.31 24.13 17.08
CA ASN A 79 -21.22 23.67 15.70
C ASN A 79 -22.48 24.10 14.93
N PHE A 80 -22.32 24.24 13.61
CA PHE A 80 -23.44 24.58 12.76
C PHE A 80 -24.23 23.33 12.33
N LEU A 81 -25.55 23.34 12.46
CA LEU A 81 -26.55 22.33 12.07
C LEU A 81 -26.39 20.91 12.70
N CYS A 82 -25.27 20.60 13.32
CA CYS A 82 -25.06 19.30 13.95
C CYS A 82 -24.30 19.44 15.26
N ASP A 83 -24.98 19.26 16.38
CA ASP A 83 -24.36 19.32 17.70
C ASP A 83 -25.12 18.44 18.70
N ASN A 84 -24.60 18.34 19.93
CA ASN A 84 -25.26 17.57 20.98
C ASN A 84 -26.46 18.33 21.61
N SER A 85 -27.23 17.61 22.43
CA SER A 85 -28.46 18.10 23.07
C SER A 85 -28.28 19.41 23.86
N ALA A 86 -27.10 19.65 24.44
CA ALA A 86 -26.86 20.88 25.21
C ALA A 86 -26.82 22.11 24.27
N TYR A 87 -26.26 22.01 23.09
CA TYR A 87 -26.22 23.09 22.10
C TYR A 87 -27.52 23.23 21.31
N MET A 88 -28.13 22.09 20.94
CA MET A 88 -29.31 22.12 20.07
C MET A 88 -30.60 22.40 20.83
N LEU A 89 -30.72 21.97 22.09
CA LEU A 89 -31.95 22.01 22.87
C LEU A 89 -31.80 22.69 24.25
N GLY A 90 -30.57 22.90 24.74
CA GLY A 90 -30.31 23.37 26.09
C GLY A 90 -30.47 22.27 27.16
N ILE A 91 -30.41 21.00 26.79
CA ILE A 91 -30.58 19.83 27.66
C ILE A 91 -29.23 19.20 28.00
N ASP A 92 -28.91 19.05 29.29
CA ASP A 92 -27.69 18.38 29.76
C ASP A 92 -27.96 17.42 30.91
N GLY A 93 -27.66 16.15 30.73
CA GLY A 93 -27.82 15.11 31.74
C GLY A 93 -26.80 15.10 32.88
N LYS A 94 -25.81 16.01 32.87
CA LYS A 94 -24.75 16.10 33.89
C LYS A 94 -25.04 17.11 35.01
N GLY A 95 -26.26 17.64 35.06
CA GLY A 95 -26.70 18.61 36.08
C GLY A 95 -26.08 20.02 35.93
N LYS A 96 -25.48 20.32 34.77
CA LYS A 96 -24.84 21.60 34.48
C LYS A 96 -25.77 22.53 33.69
N ARG A 97 -26.95 22.81 34.23
CA ARG A 97 -28.01 23.56 33.54
C ARG A 97 -27.54 24.93 33.01
N GLU A 98 -26.77 25.69 33.82
CA GLU A 98 -26.25 26.98 33.38
C GLU A 98 -25.33 26.86 32.14
N ARG A 99 -24.49 25.82 32.12
CA ARG A 99 -23.65 25.54 30.96
C ARG A 99 -24.46 25.17 29.73
N ALA A 100 -25.52 24.38 29.88
CA ALA A 100 -26.42 24.03 28.77
C ALA A 100 -27.09 25.27 28.18
N MET A 101 -27.52 26.24 29.06
CA MET A 101 -28.05 27.51 28.58
C MET A 101 -27.01 28.32 27.80
N GLN A 102 -25.76 28.38 28.27
CA GLN A 102 -24.66 29.05 27.55
C GLN A 102 -24.38 28.34 26.20
N CYS A 103 -24.39 27.01 26.17
CA CYS A 103 -24.22 26.24 24.93
C CYS A 103 -25.32 26.56 23.92
N PHE A 104 -26.58 26.54 24.33
CA PHE A 104 -27.70 26.88 23.46
C PHE A 104 -27.64 28.35 22.98
N ALA A 105 -27.28 29.29 23.85
CA ALA A 105 -27.12 30.67 23.45
C ALA A 105 -26.05 30.86 22.37
N ALA A 106 -24.90 30.17 22.50
CA ALA A 106 -23.86 30.18 21.48
C ALA A 106 -24.30 29.54 20.17
N ALA A 107 -25.08 28.43 20.22
CA ALA A 107 -25.64 27.82 19.03
C ALA A 107 -26.66 28.73 18.34
N LYS A 108 -27.53 29.36 19.12
CA LYS A 108 -28.51 30.36 18.61
C LYS A 108 -27.79 31.49 17.88
N GLU A 109 -26.78 32.09 18.49
CA GLU A 109 -26.00 33.19 17.90
C GLU A 109 -25.36 32.76 16.57
N LEU A 110 -24.68 31.61 16.55
CA LEU A 110 -24.02 31.06 15.35
C LEU A 110 -25.02 30.83 14.20
N HIS A 111 -26.12 30.13 14.48
CA HIS A 111 -27.12 29.82 13.46
C HIS A 111 -27.79 31.06 12.92
N LEU A 112 -28.18 32.01 13.78
CA LEU A 112 -28.80 33.25 13.33
C LEU A 112 -27.84 34.10 12.50
N ALA A 113 -26.54 34.17 12.87
CA ALA A 113 -25.53 34.91 12.12
C ALA A 113 -25.32 34.31 10.69
N ILE A 114 -25.18 32.98 10.58
CA ILE A 114 -24.93 32.32 9.30
C ILE A 114 -26.17 32.38 8.40
N LEU A 115 -27.34 32.14 8.98
CA LEU A 115 -28.60 32.04 8.22
C LEU A 115 -29.32 33.39 8.01
N GLN A 116 -28.78 34.51 8.50
CA GLN A 116 -29.46 35.82 8.54
C GLN A 116 -30.10 36.23 7.19
N ASN A 117 -29.36 36.07 6.11
CA ASN A 117 -29.78 36.46 4.77
C ASN A 117 -29.91 35.26 3.80
N VAL A 118 -30.01 34.04 4.35
CA VAL A 118 -30.18 32.84 3.54
C VAL A 118 -31.65 32.68 3.21
N PRO A 119 -32.04 32.69 1.91
CA PRO A 119 -33.42 32.47 1.50
C PRO A 119 -33.82 31.00 1.72
N GLY A 120 -35.03 30.65 1.43
CA GLY A 120 -35.53 29.28 1.52
C GLY A 120 -36.20 28.92 2.83
N GLN A 121 -37.07 27.93 2.74
CA GLN A 121 -37.96 27.50 3.82
C GLN A 121 -37.15 26.81 4.97
N ALA A 122 -36.13 26.03 4.60
CA ALA A 122 -35.30 25.33 5.57
C ALA A 122 -34.52 26.32 6.46
N ALA A 123 -33.91 27.32 5.86
CA ALA A 123 -33.19 28.38 6.59
C ALA A 123 -34.12 29.18 7.51
N GLN A 124 -35.32 29.48 7.01
CA GLN A 124 -36.35 30.19 7.79
C GLN A 124 -36.81 29.38 9.01
N ALA A 125 -37.10 28.11 8.82
CA ALA A 125 -37.56 27.23 9.90
C ALA A 125 -36.49 27.09 11.00
N VAL A 126 -35.22 26.89 10.65
CA VAL A 126 -34.13 26.83 11.64
C VAL A 126 -33.95 28.15 12.40
N ARG A 127 -34.03 29.31 11.69
CA ARG A 127 -34.01 30.63 12.37
C ARG A 127 -35.14 30.76 13.37
N ASN A 128 -36.37 30.42 12.93
CA ASN A 128 -37.57 30.51 13.80
C ASN A 128 -37.46 29.56 14.99
N PHE A 129 -36.92 28.35 14.80
CA PHE A 129 -36.66 27.43 15.89
C PHE A 129 -35.77 28.09 16.96
N PHE A 130 -34.59 28.59 16.61
CA PHE A 130 -33.69 29.20 17.58
C PHE A 130 -34.23 30.50 18.18
N ILE A 131 -35.09 31.24 17.50
CA ILE A 131 -35.75 32.44 18.03
C ILE A 131 -36.79 32.05 19.08
N ASN A 132 -37.63 31.07 18.80
CA ASN A 132 -38.84 30.75 19.56
C ASN A 132 -38.63 29.66 20.62
N TRP A 133 -37.57 28.84 20.52
CA TRP A 133 -37.28 27.74 21.45
C TRP A 133 -36.85 28.28 22.81
N ASP A 134 -37.54 27.89 23.88
CA ASP A 134 -37.13 28.17 25.26
C ASP A 134 -36.44 26.95 25.88
N PRO A 135 -35.12 26.97 26.05
CA PRO A 135 -34.38 25.86 26.63
C PRO A 135 -34.71 25.60 28.13
N LYS A 136 -35.38 26.54 28.80
CA LYS A 136 -35.78 26.39 30.22
C LYS A 136 -36.88 25.36 30.40
N VAL A 137 -37.74 25.22 29.37
CA VAL A 137 -38.90 24.31 29.38
C VAL A 137 -38.72 23.16 28.37
N ALA A 138 -37.55 23.00 27.78
CA ALA A 138 -37.26 22.00 26.75
C ALA A 138 -37.61 20.58 27.19
N GLU A 139 -37.36 20.21 28.43
CA GLU A 139 -37.66 18.87 28.98
C GLU A 139 -39.13 18.59 29.12
N GLN A 140 -39.99 19.60 29.06
CA GLN A 140 -41.46 19.47 29.13
C GLN A 140 -42.10 19.37 27.75
N ASN A 141 -41.29 19.44 26.67
CA ASN A 141 -41.82 19.36 25.31
C ASN A 141 -42.30 17.92 25.03
N PRO A 142 -43.57 17.69 24.63
CA PRO A 142 -44.11 16.36 24.37
C PRO A 142 -43.33 15.57 23.32
N ALA A 143 -42.75 16.23 22.30
CA ALA A 143 -41.94 15.57 21.27
C ALA A 143 -40.63 14.94 21.80
N LEU A 144 -40.17 15.33 22.99
CA LEU A 144 -38.91 14.86 23.57
C LEU A 144 -39.12 13.86 24.72
N GLU A 145 -40.34 13.73 25.27
CA GLU A 145 -40.66 13.00 26.50
C GLU A 145 -40.10 11.57 26.49
N GLN A 146 -40.32 10.82 25.41
CA GLN A 146 -39.90 9.42 25.30
C GLN A 146 -38.36 9.26 25.17
N SER A 147 -37.65 10.28 24.75
CA SER A 147 -36.23 10.21 24.37
C SER A 147 -35.31 10.99 25.33
N LEU A 148 -35.82 11.61 26.38
CA LEU A 148 -35.04 12.43 27.31
C LEU A 148 -33.85 11.70 27.91
N LYS A 149 -33.97 10.42 28.27
CA LYS A 149 -32.87 9.61 28.81
C LYS A 149 -31.70 9.47 27.84
N GLU A 150 -31.98 9.40 26.55
CA GLU A 150 -30.97 9.29 25.52
C GLU A 150 -30.35 10.66 25.18
N LEU A 151 -31.16 11.72 25.18
CA LEU A 151 -30.70 13.10 25.00
C LEU A 151 -29.72 13.53 26.10
N TYR A 152 -29.93 13.08 27.34
CA TYR A 152 -29.00 13.30 28.46
C TYR A 152 -27.60 12.68 28.22
N LYS A 153 -27.46 11.70 27.33
CA LYS A 153 -26.14 11.13 26.99
C LYS A 153 -25.31 12.05 26.09
N GLY A 154 -25.91 13.09 25.53
CA GLY A 154 -25.22 14.09 24.74
C GLY A 154 -24.89 13.63 23.32
N SER A 155 -25.75 12.86 22.69
CA SER A 155 -25.62 12.43 21.29
C SER A 155 -25.85 13.60 20.33
N ASN A 156 -25.24 13.53 19.13
CA ASN A 156 -25.43 14.53 18.09
C ASN A 156 -26.83 14.46 17.47
N LEU A 157 -27.37 15.65 17.20
CA LEU A 157 -28.64 15.88 16.56
C LEU A 157 -28.44 16.70 15.28
N VAL A 158 -29.34 16.52 14.30
CA VAL A 158 -29.46 17.33 13.07
C VAL A 158 -30.90 17.80 12.92
N PHE A 159 -31.17 18.75 12.02
CA PHE A 159 -32.52 19.18 11.69
C PHE A 159 -33.06 18.45 10.46
N LEU A 160 -34.36 18.14 10.49
CA LEU A 160 -35.13 17.53 9.42
C LEU A 160 -36.35 18.42 9.12
N ILE A 161 -36.67 18.65 7.85
CA ILE A 161 -37.87 19.36 7.40
C ILE A 161 -38.43 18.60 6.21
N ARG A 162 -39.67 18.13 6.29
CA ARG A 162 -40.33 17.36 5.22
C ARG A 162 -39.46 16.23 4.68
N GLU A 163 -38.92 15.41 5.55
CA GLU A 163 -38.05 14.26 5.22
C GLU A 163 -36.66 14.59 4.66
N ASN A 164 -36.31 15.90 4.49
CA ASN A 164 -35.02 16.32 4.01
C ASN A 164 -34.15 16.85 5.16
N TYR A 165 -32.88 16.46 5.19
CA TYR A 165 -31.95 17.04 6.14
C TYR A 165 -31.62 18.49 5.77
N VAL A 166 -31.66 19.38 6.74
CA VAL A 166 -31.40 20.81 6.53
C VAL A 166 -29.99 21.09 6.00
N GLN A 167 -29.00 20.30 6.42
CA GLN A 167 -27.63 20.45 5.91
C GLN A 167 -27.47 20.06 4.43
N ASP A 168 -28.47 19.42 3.84
CA ASP A 168 -28.46 19.08 2.41
C ASP A 168 -29.09 20.14 1.52
N ASP A 169 -29.68 21.19 2.13
CA ASP A 169 -30.24 22.33 1.41
C ASP A 169 -29.14 23.14 0.70
N PRO A 170 -29.22 23.36 -0.63
CA PRO A 170 -28.16 24.01 -1.40
C PRO A 170 -27.83 25.44 -0.95
N GLU A 171 -28.83 26.21 -0.56
CA GLU A 171 -28.66 27.61 -0.14
C GLU A 171 -27.96 27.70 1.23
N ILE A 172 -28.26 26.75 2.11
CA ILE A 172 -27.60 26.61 3.42
C ILE A 172 -26.16 26.12 3.24
N GLN A 173 -25.94 25.16 2.32
CA GLN A 173 -24.58 24.68 1.99
C GLN A 173 -23.72 25.82 1.46
N GLU A 174 -24.26 26.66 0.58
CA GLU A 174 -23.54 27.82 0.04
C GLU A 174 -23.24 28.87 1.12
N ALA A 175 -24.17 29.09 2.04
CA ALA A 175 -23.97 30.01 3.14
C ALA A 175 -22.86 29.53 4.09
N TRP A 176 -22.81 28.23 4.37
CA TRP A 176 -21.74 27.64 5.16
C TRP A 176 -20.39 27.73 4.45
N GLN A 177 -20.35 27.46 3.15
CA GLN A 177 -19.12 27.60 2.38
C GLN A 177 -18.58 29.02 2.39
N ARG A 178 -19.46 30.02 2.20
CA ARG A 178 -19.09 31.44 2.33
C ARG A 178 -18.54 31.79 3.72
N GLN A 179 -19.06 31.15 4.77
CA GLN A 179 -18.55 31.36 6.14
C GLN A 179 -17.14 30.75 6.32
N CYS A 180 -16.89 29.57 5.75
CA CYS A 180 -15.57 28.95 5.75
C CYS A 180 -14.54 29.78 4.98
N ASP A 181 -14.93 30.34 3.83
CA ASP A 181 -14.05 31.13 2.96
C ASP A 181 -13.70 32.51 3.58
N LYS A 182 -14.60 33.11 4.36
CA LYS A 182 -14.36 34.40 5.04
C LYS A 182 -13.30 34.34 6.13
N ASN A 183 -13.02 33.16 6.69
CA ASN A 183 -12.08 32.99 7.80
C ASN A 183 -10.62 32.85 7.36
N THR A 184 -10.28 33.17 6.11
CA THR A 184 -8.91 33.07 5.59
C THR A 184 -8.29 34.44 5.36
N ASP A 185 -7.58 34.99 6.36
CA ASP A 185 -6.66 36.14 6.22
C ASP A 185 -5.37 35.76 5.44
N ALA A 186 -5.38 34.63 4.73
CA ALA A 186 -4.21 34.14 4.01
C ALA A 186 -4.02 34.94 2.71
N PRO A 187 -2.78 35.27 2.34
CA PRO A 187 -2.50 35.97 1.08
C PRO A 187 -2.95 35.13 -0.12
N GLU A 188 -3.52 35.78 -1.10
CA GLU A 188 -3.88 35.14 -2.37
C GLU A 188 -2.60 34.87 -3.17
N ILE A 189 -2.44 33.62 -3.64
CA ILE A 189 -1.27 33.17 -4.39
C ILE A 189 -1.71 32.40 -5.64
N ARG A 190 -0.79 32.23 -6.59
CA ARG A 190 -0.96 31.23 -7.65
C ARG A 190 -0.56 29.85 -7.15
N CYS A 191 -1.50 28.95 -7.01
CA CYS A 191 -1.27 27.59 -6.51
C CYS A 191 -0.38 26.80 -7.46
N LEU A 192 0.72 26.23 -6.97
CA LEU A 192 1.62 25.38 -7.77
C LEU A 192 0.99 24.06 -8.21
N VAL A 193 -0.08 23.62 -7.57
CA VAL A 193 -0.77 22.35 -7.88
C VAL A 193 -1.83 22.55 -8.95
N THR A 194 -2.71 23.53 -8.78
CA THR A 194 -3.87 23.76 -9.66
C THR A 194 -3.64 24.84 -10.71
N GLY A 195 -2.63 25.69 -10.55
CA GLY A 195 -2.40 26.85 -11.40
C GLY A 195 -3.39 28.01 -11.19
N GLN A 196 -4.40 27.83 -10.33
CA GLN A 196 -5.42 28.83 -10.03
C GLN A 196 -4.99 29.79 -8.91
N LYS A 197 -5.60 30.98 -8.86
CA LYS A 197 -5.48 31.85 -7.70
C LYS A 197 -6.27 31.26 -6.53
N ALA A 198 -5.64 31.19 -5.36
CA ALA A 198 -6.23 30.62 -4.16
C ALA A 198 -5.56 31.19 -2.89
N PRO A 199 -6.24 31.17 -1.75
CA PRO A 199 -5.62 31.47 -0.46
C PRO A 199 -4.49 30.49 -0.15
N LEU A 200 -3.36 30.99 0.34
CA LEU A 200 -2.19 30.18 0.68
C LEU A 200 -2.48 29.22 1.84
N ALA A 201 -2.17 27.93 1.66
CA ALA A 201 -2.09 26.99 2.77
C ALA A 201 -0.80 27.19 3.54
N ARG A 202 -0.85 27.89 4.68
CA ARG A 202 0.31 28.10 5.53
C ARG A 202 0.88 26.79 6.07
N LEU A 203 0.00 25.91 6.53
CA LEU A 203 0.32 24.54 6.96
C LEU A 203 -0.55 23.56 6.20
N HIS A 204 0.04 22.45 5.78
CA HIS A 204 -0.70 21.37 5.11
C HIS A 204 -1.28 20.39 6.14
N PRO A 205 -2.46 19.79 5.87
CA PRO A 205 -3.03 18.78 6.74
C PRO A 205 -2.11 17.57 6.90
N ALA A 206 -2.18 16.94 8.07
CA ALA A 206 -1.37 15.77 8.37
C ALA A 206 -1.88 14.51 7.63
N ILE A 207 -0.95 13.73 7.12
CA ILE A 207 -1.17 12.41 6.53
C ILE A 207 -1.00 11.36 7.62
N LYS A 208 -2.00 10.49 7.78
CA LYS A 208 -2.03 9.42 8.78
C LYS A 208 -1.97 8.05 8.09
N GLY A 209 -1.58 7.02 8.82
CA GLY A 209 -1.63 5.63 8.32
C GLY A 209 -0.35 5.14 7.65
N VAL A 210 0.67 5.98 7.44
CA VAL A 210 1.98 5.53 6.96
C VAL A 210 2.70 4.81 8.11
N THR A 211 3.11 3.57 7.86
CA THR A 211 3.71 2.72 8.87
C THR A 211 5.05 3.29 9.37
N GLY A 212 5.22 3.39 10.68
CA GLY A 212 6.41 3.96 11.30
C GLY A 212 6.45 5.49 11.38
N ALA A 213 5.48 6.19 10.79
CA ALA A 213 5.30 7.63 10.99
C ALA A 213 4.63 7.93 12.34
N GLN A 214 4.62 9.20 12.75
CA GLN A 214 3.98 9.62 13.98
C GLN A 214 2.46 9.33 13.95
N PRO A 215 1.85 8.84 15.05
CA PRO A 215 0.41 8.58 15.11
C PRO A 215 -0.48 9.81 14.86
N SER A 216 0.00 11.00 15.22
CA SER A 216 -0.66 12.28 14.94
C SER A 216 -0.69 12.62 13.45
N GLY A 217 0.13 11.94 12.65
CA GLY A 217 0.35 12.15 11.23
C GLY A 217 1.67 12.84 10.91
N ALA A 218 2.06 12.80 9.64
CA ALA A 218 3.26 13.42 9.12
C ALA A 218 2.94 14.21 7.84
N SER A 219 3.82 15.12 7.43
CA SER A 219 3.58 16.00 6.29
C SER A 219 4.39 15.59 5.06
N ILE A 220 3.80 15.68 3.88
CA ILE A 220 4.54 15.59 2.60
C ILE A 220 5.23 16.91 2.32
N VAL A 221 4.53 18.03 2.53
CA VAL A 221 5.07 19.39 2.34
C VAL A 221 5.10 20.09 3.72
N SER A 222 6.29 20.50 4.16
CA SER A 222 6.45 21.15 5.47
C SER A 222 7.77 21.93 5.52
N PHE A 223 7.72 23.16 6.04
CA PHE A 223 8.84 24.07 6.22
C PHE A 223 8.84 24.57 7.68
N ASN A 224 9.22 23.68 8.58
CA ASN A 224 9.13 23.92 10.04
C ASN A 224 10.48 24.29 10.70
N ALA A 225 11.48 24.64 9.91
CA ALA A 225 12.77 25.12 10.37
C ALA A 225 13.29 26.20 9.42
N ASP A 226 14.02 27.17 9.95
CA ASP A 226 14.57 28.30 9.17
C ASP A 226 15.46 27.84 8.03
N ALA A 227 16.20 26.73 8.21
CA ALA A 227 17.03 26.12 7.17
C ALA A 227 16.24 25.66 5.94
N PHE A 228 14.92 25.55 6.00
CA PHE A 228 14.03 25.19 4.89
C PHE A 228 13.40 26.40 4.22
N CYS A 229 13.60 27.58 4.77
CA CYS A 229 13.04 28.85 4.28
C CYS A 229 14.02 29.56 3.37
N SER A 230 13.52 30.21 2.32
CA SER A 230 14.31 30.94 1.34
C SER A 230 13.62 32.25 0.95
N TYR A 231 14.37 33.25 0.54
CA TYR A 231 13.87 34.54 0.04
C TYR A 231 12.90 35.25 0.99
N GLY A 232 13.02 35.06 2.30
CA GLY A 232 12.13 35.66 3.30
C GLY A 232 10.72 35.04 3.37
N HIS A 233 10.51 33.94 2.68
CA HIS A 233 9.23 33.21 2.80
C HIS A 233 9.21 32.37 4.06
N GLU A 234 8.03 32.28 4.69
CA GLU A 234 7.78 31.45 5.86
C GLU A 234 6.86 30.28 5.51
N GLN A 235 7.08 29.14 6.17
CA GLN A 235 6.21 27.96 6.09
C GLN A 235 5.76 27.63 4.64
N GLY A 236 4.45 27.46 4.40
CA GLY A 236 3.87 27.16 3.09
C GLY A 236 4.18 28.17 1.99
N GLY A 237 4.59 29.40 2.34
CA GLY A 237 5.04 30.40 1.38
C GLY A 237 6.27 29.98 0.56
N ASN A 238 7.09 29.04 1.07
CA ASN A 238 8.24 28.48 0.34
C ASN A 238 7.85 27.54 -0.82
N ALA A 239 6.63 26.98 -0.79
CA ALA A 239 6.05 26.19 -1.87
C ALA A 239 4.55 26.52 -1.93
N PRO A 240 4.15 27.61 -2.60
CA PRO A 240 2.80 28.15 -2.52
C PRO A 240 1.76 27.17 -3.11
N VAL A 241 1.02 26.52 -2.24
CA VAL A 241 -0.10 25.62 -2.55
C VAL A 241 -1.36 26.23 -1.95
N GLY A 242 -2.43 26.29 -2.73
CA GLY A 242 -3.73 26.80 -2.25
C GLY A 242 -4.35 25.90 -1.18
N SER A 243 -5.12 26.51 -0.28
CA SER A 243 -5.77 25.80 0.84
C SER A 243 -6.63 24.62 0.37
N TYR A 244 -7.41 24.81 -0.68
CA TYR A 244 -8.20 23.74 -1.30
C TYR A 244 -7.33 22.57 -1.77
N ALA A 245 -6.27 22.83 -2.52
CA ALA A 245 -5.39 21.78 -3.03
C ALA A 245 -4.67 21.04 -1.89
N ALA A 246 -4.25 21.77 -0.84
CA ALA A 246 -3.64 21.18 0.35
C ALA A 246 -4.61 20.26 1.10
N PHE A 247 -5.86 20.68 1.24
CA PHE A 247 -6.93 19.87 1.82
C PHE A 247 -7.21 18.63 0.94
N ALA A 248 -7.48 18.84 -0.34
CA ALA A 248 -7.90 17.79 -1.28
C ALA A 248 -6.88 16.65 -1.37
N TYR A 249 -5.58 16.94 -1.61
CA TYR A 249 -4.60 15.88 -1.70
C TYR A 249 -4.41 15.13 -0.36
N ALA A 250 -4.51 15.85 0.77
CA ALA A 250 -4.36 15.22 2.07
C ALA A 250 -5.54 14.30 2.40
N GLN A 251 -6.77 14.72 2.06
CA GLN A 251 -7.96 13.88 2.24
C GLN A 251 -7.93 12.65 1.32
N ALA A 252 -7.58 12.81 0.03
CA ALA A 252 -7.43 11.69 -0.89
C ALA A 252 -6.40 10.66 -0.38
N LEU A 253 -5.25 11.14 0.08
CA LEU A 253 -4.21 10.25 0.57
C LEU A 253 -4.59 9.58 1.90
N ASN A 254 -5.24 10.30 2.81
CA ASN A 254 -5.77 9.73 4.04
C ASN A 254 -6.87 8.70 3.77
N TYR A 255 -7.71 8.92 2.77
CA TYR A 255 -8.71 7.95 2.31
C TYR A 255 -8.05 6.66 1.82
N LEU A 256 -7.05 6.76 0.94
CA LEU A 256 -6.27 5.60 0.46
C LEU A 256 -5.59 4.85 1.61
N LEU A 257 -4.94 5.57 2.54
CA LEU A 257 -4.22 4.97 3.66
C LEU A 257 -5.12 4.36 4.75
N ALA A 258 -6.41 4.74 4.78
CA ALA A 258 -7.40 4.14 5.68
C ALA A 258 -7.89 2.77 5.21
N ASP A 259 -7.79 2.50 3.91
CA ASP A 259 -8.17 1.24 3.29
C ASP A 259 -7.09 0.17 3.52
N ARG A 260 -7.29 -0.65 4.56
CA ARG A 260 -6.31 -1.68 4.96
C ARG A 260 -6.19 -2.84 3.97
N GLU A 261 -7.17 -3.04 3.12
CA GLU A 261 -7.17 -4.12 2.13
C GLU A 261 -6.27 -3.77 0.94
N HIS A 262 -6.18 -2.48 0.60
CA HIS A 262 -5.42 -1.99 -0.54
C HIS A 262 -4.14 -1.21 -0.16
N VAL A 263 -3.73 -1.24 1.11
CA VAL A 263 -2.45 -0.69 1.56
C VAL A 263 -1.48 -1.82 1.80
N GLN A 264 -0.34 -1.80 1.10
CA GLN A 264 0.71 -2.78 1.28
C GLN A 264 1.95 -2.17 1.92
N ARG A 265 2.60 -3.00 2.75
CA ARG A 265 3.88 -2.63 3.35
C ARG A 265 4.98 -3.57 2.86
N VAL A 266 6.02 -2.97 2.28
CA VAL A 266 7.21 -3.71 1.85
C VAL A 266 8.46 -3.02 2.42
N GLY A 267 9.12 -3.66 3.36
CA GLY A 267 10.23 -3.05 4.11
C GLY A 267 9.76 -1.84 4.93
N ASP A 268 10.37 -0.67 4.71
CA ASP A 268 9.99 0.61 5.31
C ASP A 268 8.94 1.39 4.48
N THR A 269 8.58 0.88 3.32
CA THR A 269 7.71 1.57 2.35
C THR A 269 6.25 1.15 2.50
N THR A 270 5.38 2.12 2.71
CA THR A 270 3.92 1.98 2.63
C THR A 270 3.49 2.35 1.21
N ILE A 271 2.75 1.46 0.55
CA ILE A 271 2.37 1.55 -0.85
C ILE A 271 0.86 1.70 -0.93
N VAL A 272 0.43 2.70 -1.70
CA VAL A 272 -0.96 2.91 -2.09
C VAL A 272 -1.06 3.02 -3.60
N CYS A 273 -2.20 2.63 -4.16
CA CYS A 273 -2.46 2.80 -5.59
C CYS A 273 -3.92 3.20 -5.82
N TRP A 274 -4.19 3.81 -6.97
CA TRP A 274 -5.53 4.20 -7.37
C TRP A 274 -5.66 4.34 -8.89
N ALA A 275 -6.88 4.19 -9.39
CA ALA A 275 -7.23 4.47 -10.77
C ALA A 275 -7.89 5.84 -10.89
N ALA A 276 -7.79 6.48 -12.05
CA ALA A 276 -8.65 7.61 -12.39
C ALA A 276 -10.12 7.18 -12.35
N GLY A 277 -11.02 8.06 -11.90
CA GLY A 277 -12.44 7.75 -11.70
C GLY A 277 -12.79 7.13 -10.36
N GLY A 278 -11.80 6.74 -9.52
CA GLY A 278 -12.02 6.31 -8.13
C GLY A 278 -12.60 4.90 -7.94
N GLU A 279 -12.50 4.03 -8.97
CA GLU A 279 -12.98 2.63 -8.88
C GLU A 279 -11.98 1.71 -8.18
N THR A 280 -12.40 1.12 -7.06
CA THR A 280 -11.54 0.27 -6.20
C THR A 280 -11.20 -1.10 -6.80
N ALA A 281 -11.99 -1.58 -7.77
CA ALA A 281 -11.73 -2.85 -8.45
C ALA A 281 -10.35 -2.90 -9.13
N TYR A 282 -9.86 -1.77 -9.65
CA TYR A 282 -8.49 -1.66 -10.20
C TYR A 282 -7.42 -1.89 -9.13
N GLN A 283 -7.64 -1.36 -7.92
CA GLN A 283 -6.69 -1.49 -6.81
C GLN A 283 -6.52 -2.95 -6.41
N GLN A 284 -7.61 -3.71 -6.33
CA GLN A 284 -7.56 -5.13 -6.00
C GLN A 284 -6.72 -5.91 -7.01
N VAL A 285 -7.03 -5.79 -8.31
CA VAL A 285 -6.29 -6.50 -9.36
C VAL A 285 -4.81 -6.10 -9.38
N ALA A 286 -4.50 -4.80 -9.18
CA ALA A 286 -3.13 -4.31 -9.12
C ALA A 286 -2.36 -4.89 -7.92
N MET A 287 -2.97 -4.92 -6.72
CA MET A 287 -2.33 -5.43 -5.52
C MET A 287 -2.08 -6.94 -5.61
N ASP A 288 -3.05 -7.70 -6.11
CA ASP A 288 -2.89 -9.14 -6.36
C ASP A 288 -1.79 -9.42 -7.39
N ALA A 289 -1.76 -8.64 -8.46
CA ALA A 289 -0.72 -8.76 -9.49
C ALA A 289 0.68 -8.41 -8.94
N LEU A 290 0.85 -7.27 -8.27
CA LEU A 290 2.13 -6.78 -7.78
C LEU A 290 2.73 -7.63 -6.66
N PHE A 291 1.89 -8.11 -5.74
CA PHE A 291 2.37 -8.72 -4.49
C PHE A 291 2.14 -10.23 -4.44
N ALA A 292 1.52 -10.82 -5.48
CA ALA A 292 1.18 -12.25 -5.52
C ALA A 292 0.48 -12.69 -4.22
N MET A 293 -0.53 -11.91 -3.79
CA MET A 293 -1.28 -12.19 -2.58
C MET A 293 -2.12 -13.46 -2.79
N ASP A 294 -2.26 -14.25 -1.71
CA ASP A 294 -3.22 -15.36 -1.67
C ASP A 294 -4.63 -14.77 -1.58
N ALA A 295 -5.21 -14.40 -2.73
CA ALA A 295 -6.55 -13.84 -2.77
C ALA A 295 -7.61 -14.92 -2.59
N PRO A 296 -8.76 -14.61 -1.96
CA PRO A 296 -9.92 -15.51 -1.88
C PRO A 296 -10.57 -15.77 -3.26
N VAL A 297 -10.26 -14.95 -4.25
CA VAL A 297 -10.63 -15.17 -5.67
C VAL A 297 -9.66 -16.18 -6.27
N SER A 298 -10.15 -17.12 -7.07
CA SER A 298 -9.29 -18.16 -7.62
C SER A 298 -8.14 -17.53 -8.41
N GLU A 299 -6.93 -18.02 -8.20
CA GLU A 299 -5.74 -17.54 -8.93
C GLU A 299 -5.94 -17.58 -10.46
N SER A 300 -6.80 -18.48 -10.95
CA SER A 300 -7.20 -18.58 -12.36
C SER A 300 -7.95 -17.34 -12.85
N ASP A 301 -8.84 -16.77 -12.03
CA ASP A 301 -9.69 -15.64 -12.46
C ASP A 301 -8.87 -14.34 -12.52
N VAL A 302 -8.01 -14.09 -11.54
CA VAL A 302 -7.08 -12.95 -11.58
C VAL A 302 -6.12 -13.09 -12.76
N ARG A 303 -5.57 -14.28 -12.99
CA ARG A 303 -4.64 -14.53 -14.10
C ARG A 303 -5.31 -14.30 -15.46
N ASN A 304 -6.53 -14.80 -15.65
CA ASN A 304 -7.29 -14.60 -16.87
C ASN A 304 -7.65 -13.13 -17.09
N ALA A 305 -8.00 -12.40 -16.01
CA ALA A 305 -8.27 -10.96 -16.09
C ALA A 305 -7.01 -10.19 -16.48
N VAL A 306 -5.87 -10.49 -15.84
CA VAL A 306 -4.58 -9.86 -16.14
C VAL A 306 -4.17 -10.15 -17.60
N ASP A 307 -4.29 -11.40 -18.07
CA ASP A 307 -3.94 -11.76 -19.45
C ASP A 307 -4.75 -10.96 -20.47
N LYS A 308 -6.07 -10.86 -20.32
CA LYS A 308 -6.92 -10.06 -21.20
C LYS A 308 -6.55 -8.56 -21.16
N LEU A 309 -6.33 -8.00 -19.97
CA LEU A 309 -5.97 -6.60 -19.79
C LEU A 309 -4.61 -6.27 -20.42
N VAL A 310 -3.63 -7.14 -20.29
CA VAL A 310 -2.30 -7.00 -20.94
C VAL A 310 -2.43 -6.98 -22.46
N HIS A 311 -3.38 -7.76 -23.03
CA HIS A 311 -3.67 -7.75 -24.45
C HIS A 311 -4.63 -6.62 -24.90
N GLY A 312 -4.89 -5.64 -24.03
CA GLY A 312 -5.70 -4.45 -24.35
C GLY A 312 -7.20 -4.71 -24.40
N GLN A 313 -7.68 -5.78 -23.81
CA GLN A 313 -9.10 -6.12 -23.73
C GLN A 313 -9.67 -5.70 -22.40
N SER A 314 -10.85 -5.04 -22.42
CA SER A 314 -11.59 -4.71 -21.18
C SER A 314 -12.13 -5.98 -20.52
N VAL A 315 -12.22 -5.97 -19.21
CA VAL A 315 -12.66 -7.11 -18.39
C VAL A 315 -13.73 -6.69 -17.40
N GLU A 316 -14.82 -7.44 -17.34
CA GLU A 316 -15.80 -7.31 -16.26
C GLU A 316 -15.22 -7.95 -14.97
N TRP A 317 -15.06 -7.14 -13.94
CA TRP A 317 -14.55 -7.54 -12.64
C TRP A 317 -15.45 -7.00 -11.52
N GLN A 318 -16.10 -7.89 -10.76
CA GLN A 318 -17.01 -7.50 -9.67
C GLN A 318 -18.04 -6.42 -10.06
N ASN A 319 -18.68 -6.58 -11.24
CA ASN A 319 -19.64 -5.64 -11.83
C ASN A 319 -19.05 -4.27 -12.25
N VAL A 320 -17.74 -4.18 -12.39
CA VAL A 320 -17.04 -2.99 -12.92
C VAL A 320 -16.28 -3.38 -14.18
N THR A 321 -16.44 -2.60 -15.25
CA THR A 321 -15.67 -2.78 -16.47
C THR A 321 -14.28 -2.16 -16.29
N LEU A 322 -13.24 -2.98 -16.23
CA LEU A 322 -11.85 -2.54 -16.19
C LEU A 322 -11.37 -2.20 -17.60
N ASP A 323 -11.07 -0.93 -17.84
CA ASP A 323 -10.47 -0.46 -19.09
C ASP A 323 -8.94 -0.49 -18.97
N PRO A 324 -8.21 -1.24 -19.84
CA PRO A 324 -6.76 -1.26 -19.84
C PRO A 324 -6.11 0.10 -20.09
N LYS A 325 -6.79 1.03 -20.76
CA LYS A 325 -6.30 2.38 -21.04
C LYS A 325 -6.50 3.38 -19.91
N ASN A 326 -7.24 3.00 -18.86
CA ASN A 326 -7.46 3.89 -17.72
C ASN A 326 -6.14 4.24 -17.06
N HIS A 327 -5.98 5.50 -16.64
CA HIS A 327 -4.79 5.94 -15.90
C HIS A 327 -4.76 5.32 -14.51
N PHE A 328 -3.59 4.83 -14.15
CA PHE A 328 -3.33 4.20 -12.87
C PHE A 328 -2.09 4.78 -12.20
N TYR A 329 -2.12 4.88 -10.89
CA TYR A 329 -1.10 5.52 -10.08
C TYR A 329 -0.63 4.60 -8.96
N VAL A 330 0.67 4.60 -8.68
CA VAL A 330 1.26 3.88 -7.53
C VAL A 330 2.20 4.82 -6.80
N LEU A 331 2.01 4.96 -5.49
CA LEU A 331 2.79 5.85 -4.62
C LEU A 331 3.38 5.06 -3.46
N GLY A 332 4.70 5.13 -3.31
CA GLY A 332 5.44 4.57 -2.18
C GLY A 332 5.89 5.67 -1.22
N LEU A 333 5.49 5.55 0.05
CA LEU A 333 5.80 6.48 1.12
C LEU A 333 6.58 5.79 2.24
N ALA A 334 7.56 6.48 2.81
CA ALA A 334 8.28 6.01 3.99
C ALA A 334 8.31 7.07 5.09
N PRO A 335 8.39 6.66 6.37
CA PRO A 335 8.48 7.58 7.48
C PRO A 335 9.82 8.33 7.46
N ASN A 336 9.78 9.62 7.80
CA ASN A 336 10.96 10.46 7.99
C ASN A 336 10.68 11.46 9.13
N ALA A 337 10.71 10.98 10.37
CA ALA A 337 10.31 11.74 11.57
C ALA A 337 8.90 12.35 11.42
N ALA A 338 8.75 13.66 11.50
CA ALA A 338 7.47 14.37 11.33
C ALA A 338 7.06 14.56 9.84
N ARG A 339 7.84 14.05 8.92
CA ARG A 339 7.60 14.15 7.48
C ARG A 339 7.50 12.78 6.82
N LEU A 340 7.05 12.78 5.57
CA LEU A 340 7.05 11.60 4.71
C LEU A 340 8.07 11.77 3.61
N SER A 341 8.80 10.69 3.33
CA SER A 341 9.68 10.56 2.18
C SER A 341 8.94 9.85 1.06
N VAL A 342 8.88 10.45 -0.11
CA VAL A 342 8.37 9.77 -1.31
C VAL A 342 9.47 8.87 -1.85
N ARG A 343 9.27 7.54 -1.78
CA ARG A 343 10.21 6.55 -2.31
C ARG A 343 10.12 6.47 -3.82
N PHE A 344 8.89 6.46 -4.33
CA PHE A 344 8.60 6.51 -5.77
C PHE A 344 7.17 6.99 -6.01
N PHE A 345 6.94 7.49 -7.22
CA PHE A 345 5.63 7.74 -7.78
C PHE A 345 5.64 7.26 -9.22
N TRP A 346 4.68 6.43 -9.56
CA TRP A 346 4.48 5.88 -10.89
C TRP A 346 3.10 6.24 -11.40
N GLN A 347 3.01 6.57 -12.69
CA GLN A 347 1.76 6.84 -13.39
C GLN A 347 1.88 6.41 -14.85
N ASP A 348 0.93 5.64 -15.32
CA ASP A 348 0.76 5.23 -16.72
C ASP A 348 -0.63 4.60 -16.87
N THR A 349 -0.88 3.88 -17.96
CA THR A 349 -2.10 3.10 -18.14
C THR A 349 -2.08 1.84 -17.27
N PHE A 350 -3.27 1.35 -16.94
CA PHE A 350 -3.41 0.12 -16.17
C PHE A 350 -2.79 -1.08 -16.90
N GLN A 351 -2.92 -1.13 -18.24
CA GLN A 351 -2.26 -2.13 -19.09
C GLN A 351 -0.75 -2.11 -18.92
N THR A 352 -0.11 -0.94 -18.94
CA THR A 352 1.35 -0.80 -18.77
C THR A 352 1.81 -1.35 -17.42
N LEU A 353 1.04 -1.09 -16.36
CA LEU A 353 1.32 -1.67 -15.04
C LEU A 353 1.38 -3.20 -15.10
N LEU A 354 0.30 -3.81 -15.59
CA LEU A 354 0.15 -5.26 -15.60
C LEU A 354 1.20 -5.94 -16.51
N ASP A 355 1.48 -5.36 -17.67
CA ASP A 355 2.53 -5.84 -18.59
C ASP A 355 3.92 -5.80 -17.94
N ASN A 356 4.25 -4.72 -17.26
CA ASN A 356 5.54 -4.60 -16.56
C ASN A 356 5.67 -5.60 -15.40
N VAL A 357 4.58 -5.82 -14.66
CA VAL A 357 4.51 -6.81 -13.59
C VAL A 357 4.63 -8.23 -14.16
N GLN A 358 3.93 -8.54 -15.25
CA GLN A 358 4.04 -9.86 -15.91
C GLN A 358 5.47 -10.12 -16.36
N LYS A 359 6.11 -9.18 -17.04
CA LYS A 359 7.52 -9.27 -17.46
C LYS A 359 8.47 -9.49 -16.27
N HIS A 360 8.17 -8.94 -15.10
CA HIS A 360 8.94 -9.21 -13.88
C HIS A 360 8.82 -10.66 -13.44
N TYR A 361 7.60 -11.21 -13.39
CA TYR A 361 7.38 -12.60 -12.99
C TYR A 361 7.94 -13.60 -14.01
N ASP A 362 7.85 -13.30 -15.30
CA ASP A 362 8.44 -14.15 -16.37
C ASP A 362 9.97 -14.26 -16.19
N ARG A 363 10.63 -13.15 -15.80
CA ARG A 363 12.08 -13.20 -15.51
C ARG A 363 12.41 -14.00 -14.25
N LEU A 364 11.52 -14.01 -13.26
CA LEU A 364 11.70 -14.77 -12.01
C LEU A 364 11.36 -16.25 -12.15
N GLU A 365 10.66 -16.64 -13.22
CA GLU A 365 10.25 -18.01 -13.38
C GLU A 365 11.47 -18.95 -13.40
N ILE A 366 11.49 -19.92 -12.50
CA ILE A 366 12.57 -20.90 -12.36
C ILE A 366 11.98 -22.21 -11.84
N VAL A 367 12.62 -23.34 -12.16
CA VAL A 367 12.18 -24.65 -11.70
C VAL A 367 11.94 -24.64 -10.18
N ARG A 368 10.76 -25.12 -9.80
CA ARG A 368 10.26 -25.07 -8.42
C ARG A 368 10.50 -26.41 -7.72
N PRO A 369 11.01 -26.39 -6.47
CA PRO A 369 11.04 -27.58 -5.65
C PRO A 369 9.64 -28.17 -5.44
N ALA A 370 9.52 -29.51 -5.40
CA ALA A 370 8.22 -30.18 -5.28
C ALA A 370 7.44 -29.81 -4.00
N TYR A 371 8.14 -29.42 -2.93
CA TYR A 371 7.54 -29.00 -1.66
C TYR A 371 7.07 -27.54 -1.65
N ASP A 372 7.50 -26.72 -2.61
CA ASP A 372 7.15 -25.31 -2.68
C ASP A 372 5.78 -25.16 -3.35
N LYS A 373 4.80 -24.72 -2.57
CA LYS A 373 3.39 -24.57 -3.01
C LYS A 373 3.11 -23.22 -3.68
N PHE A 374 4.02 -22.24 -3.54
CA PHE A 374 3.80 -20.90 -4.06
C PHE A 374 4.20 -20.81 -5.55
N PRO A 375 3.26 -20.56 -6.47
CA PRO A 375 3.58 -20.46 -7.89
C PRO A 375 4.45 -19.24 -8.20
N ARG A 376 4.16 -18.11 -7.57
CA ARG A 376 4.87 -16.84 -7.73
C ARG A 376 5.58 -16.41 -6.44
N LEU A 377 6.69 -15.68 -6.59
CA LEU A 377 7.45 -15.10 -5.48
C LEU A 377 7.17 -13.60 -5.46
N GLY A 378 6.24 -13.16 -4.62
CA GLY A 378 5.93 -11.74 -4.43
C GLY A 378 7.12 -10.94 -3.92
N VAL A 379 7.10 -9.61 -4.13
CA VAL A 379 8.21 -8.70 -3.80
C VAL A 379 8.66 -8.81 -2.34
N TYR A 380 7.73 -9.02 -1.42
CA TYR A 380 8.07 -9.23 0.00
C TYR A 380 9.03 -10.42 0.18
N TRP A 381 8.71 -11.57 -0.42
CA TRP A 381 9.53 -12.80 -0.31
C TRP A 381 10.88 -12.62 -0.98
N LEU A 382 10.95 -11.91 -2.12
CA LEU A 382 12.22 -11.63 -2.79
C LEU A 382 13.15 -10.80 -1.89
N LEU A 383 12.61 -9.81 -1.17
CA LEU A 383 13.41 -9.01 -0.24
C LEU A 383 13.89 -9.84 0.97
N GLN A 384 13.08 -10.80 1.44
CA GLN A 384 13.50 -11.70 2.52
C GLN A 384 14.73 -12.55 2.14
N GLU A 385 14.95 -12.85 0.86
CA GLU A 385 16.15 -13.57 0.40
C GLU A 385 17.46 -12.79 0.58
N THR A 386 17.39 -11.47 0.82
CA THR A 386 18.54 -10.63 1.14
C THR A 386 18.78 -10.44 2.63
N VAL A 387 17.85 -10.91 3.48
CA VAL A 387 17.85 -10.66 4.92
C VAL A 387 18.72 -11.65 5.67
N ASN A 388 19.50 -11.17 6.62
CA ASN A 388 20.18 -12.01 7.62
C ASN A 388 19.19 -12.38 8.74
N THR A 389 18.62 -13.58 8.68
CA THR A 389 17.64 -14.06 9.67
C THR A 389 18.21 -14.23 11.09
N ASN A 390 19.55 -14.31 11.21
CA ASN A 390 20.26 -14.42 12.50
C ASN A 390 20.58 -13.04 13.11
N SER A 391 20.19 -11.94 12.47
CA SER A 391 20.34 -10.58 13.00
C SER A 391 19.37 -10.34 14.15
N ARG A 392 19.73 -9.45 15.10
CA ARG A 392 18.82 -9.00 16.18
C ARG A 392 17.56 -8.30 15.66
N SER A 393 17.65 -7.67 14.49
CA SER A 393 16.53 -6.99 13.82
C SER A 393 16.57 -7.36 12.34
N PRO A 394 16.03 -8.53 11.95
CA PRO A 394 16.06 -8.99 10.57
C PRO A 394 15.22 -8.07 9.68
N SER A 395 15.86 -7.37 8.75
CA SER A 395 15.18 -6.51 7.79
C SER A 395 16.02 -6.37 6.51
N ALA A 396 15.34 -6.18 5.38
CA ALA A 396 16.00 -5.78 4.15
C ALA A 396 16.54 -4.35 4.27
N ALA A 397 17.49 -3.98 3.40
CA ALA A 397 18.01 -2.61 3.37
C ALA A 397 16.85 -1.61 3.16
N PRO A 398 16.79 -0.48 3.92
CA PRO A 398 15.61 0.39 3.97
C PRO A 398 15.10 0.87 2.61
N GLN A 399 15.97 1.21 1.67
CA GLN A 399 15.58 1.74 0.35
C GLN A 399 15.34 0.64 -0.69
N LEU A 400 15.77 -0.59 -0.43
CA LEU A 400 15.74 -1.67 -1.42
C LEU A 400 14.32 -1.98 -1.92
N ALA A 401 13.34 -1.92 -1.05
CA ALA A 401 11.93 -2.14 -1.41
C ALA A 401 11.45 -1.13 -2.47
N GLY A 402 11.71 0.16 -2.23
CA GLY A 402 11.35 1.22 -3.17
C GLY A 402 12.09 1.12 -4.51
N ASP A 403 13.37 0.76 -4.48
CA ASP A 403 14.19 0.63 -5.69
C ASP A 403 13.78 -0.57 -6.54
N VAL A 404 13.47 -1.71 -5.92
CA VAL A 404 12.95 -2.90 -6.61
C VAL A 404 11.59 -2.64 -7.22
N LEU A 405 10.65 -2.04 -6.47
CA LEU A 405 9.33 -1.69 -6.97
C LEU A 405 9.42 -0.68 -8.13
N ARG A 406 10.27 0.33 -8.01
CA ARG A 406 10.51 1.28 -9.12
C ARG A 406 11.01 0.56 -10.37
N ALA A 407 11.94 -0.39 -10.22
CA ALA A 407 12.45 -1.18 -11.33
C ALA A 407 11.36 -2.05 -11.98
N ILE A 408 10.46 -2.65 -11.19
CA ILE A 408 9.32 -3.44 -11.68
C ILE A 408 8.36 -2.55 -12.44
N LEU A 409 7.85 -1.50 -11.79
CA LEU A 409 6.82 -0.61 -12.34
C LEU A 409 7.25 0.08 -13.64
N ASN A 410 8.52 0.49 -13.74
CA ASN A 410 9.06 1.14 -14.94
C ASN A 410 9.74 0.15 -15.91
N ASN A 411 9.72 -1.14 -15.62
CA ASN A 411 10.44 -2.15 -16.38
C ASN A 411 11.90 -1.72 -16.67
N THR A 412 12.61 -1.21 -15.66
CA THR A 412 14.00 -0.79 -15.73
C THR A 412 14.95 -1.83 -15.14
N ARG A 413 16.26 -1.55 -15.13
CA ARG A 413 17.27 -2.40 -14.50
C ARG A 413 17.00 -2.59 -13.01
N TYR A 414 17.21 -3.80 -12.50
CA TYR A 414 17.15 -4.07 -11.06
C TYR A 414 18.33 -3.41 -10.34
N PRO A 415 18.13 -2.94 -9.09
CA PRO A 415 19.20 -2.34 -8.30
C PRO A 415 20.31 -3.38 -8.00
N ALA A 416 21.59 -2.97 -8.10
CA ALA A 416 22.72 -3.84 -7.80
C ALA A 416 22.67 -4.38 -6.35
N THR A 417 22.14 -3.58 -5.42
CA THR A 417 21.95 -3.97 -4.01
C THR A 417 21.06 -5.20 -3.82
N LEU A 418 20.16 -5.50 -4.76
CA LEU A 418 19.37 -6.73 -4.73
C LEU A 418 20.25 -7.96 -4.99
N LEU A 419 21.08 -7.91 -6.04
CA LEU A 419 22.02 -8.99 -6.37
C LEU A 419 23.05 -9.16 -5.27
N ASP A 420 23.67 -8.06 -4.82
CA ASP A 420 24.72 -8.07 -3.79
C ASP A 420 24.21 -8.66 -2.48
N GLY A 421 22.97 -8.30 -2.08
CA GLY A 421 22.31 -8.87 -0.91
C GLY A 421 22.16 -10.39 -1.02
N VAL A 422 21.68 -10.89 -2.15
CA VAL A 422 21.52 -12.34 -2.40
C VAL A 422 22.86 -13.05 -2.44
N MET A 423 23.85 -12.53 -3.15
CA MET A 423 25.19 -13.12 -3.24
C MET A 423 25.87 -13.17 -1.88
N MET A 424 25.68 -12.13 -1.06
CA MET A 424 26.20 -12.09 0.32
C MET A 424 25.55 -13.18 1.19
N ARG A 425 24.24 -13.39 1.07
CA ARG A 425 23.54 -14.45 1.83
C ARG A 425 23.96 -15.83 1.38
N ILE A 426 24.10 -16.07 0.08
CA ILE A 426 24.58 -17.36 -0.42
C ILE A 426 25.98 -17.65 0.13
N ARG A 427 26.88 -16.68 0.13
CA ARG A 427 28.26 -16.84 0.66
C ARG A 427 28.27 -17.09 2.17
N ALA A 428 27.41 -16.41 2.93
CA ALA A 428 27.36 -16.54 4.38
C ALA A 428 26.69 -17.83 4.86
N GLU A 429 25.71 -18.34 4.11
CA GLU A 429 24.85 -19.46 4.54
C GLU A 429 25.06 -20.71 3.69
N GLN A 430 25.85 -20.66 2.61
CA GLN A 430 26.02 -21.74 1.62
C GLN A 430 24.69 -22.33 1.14
N LYS A 431 23.62 -21.53 1.14
CA LYS A 431 22.27 -21.97 0.81
C LYS A 431 21.78 -21.26 -0.44
N VAL A 432 21.49 -22.05 -1.48
CA VAL A 432 20.87 -21.55 -2.71
C VAL A 432 19.38 -21.91 -2.67
N THR A 433 18.54 -20.91 -2.37
CA THR A 433 17.08 -21.06 -2.37
C THR A 433 16.52 -20.81 -3.77
N ARG A 434 15.25 -21.20 -4.00
CA ARG A 434 14.53 -20.82 -5.23
C ARG A 434 14.53 -19.31 -5.45
N GLY A 435 14.25 -18.53 -4.40
CA GLY A 435 14.19 -17.08 -4.49
C GLY A 435 15.53 -16.47 -4.86
N ARG A 436 16.64 -16.93 -4.26
CA ARG A 436 18.00 -16.47 -4.58
C ARG A 436 18.38 -16.79 -6.03
N ALA A 437 18.10 -18.00 -6.49
CA ALA A 437 18.35 -18.38 -7.88
C ALA A 437 17.48 -17.58 -8.87
N ALA A 438 16.18 -17.40 -8.56
CA ALA A 438 15.26 -16.60 -9.36
C ALA A 438 15.72 -15.13 -9.48
N ILE A 439 16.17 -14.51 -8.37
CA ILE A 439 16.69 -13.14 -8.37
C ILE A 439 17.94 -13.03 -9.25
N ILE A 440 18.90 -13.96 -9.15
CA ILE A 440 20.11 -13.97 -9.99
C ILE A 440 19.73 -14.06 -11.46
N LYS A 441 18.84 -14.99 -11.82
CA LYS A 441 18.33 -15.14 -13.19
C LYS A 441 17.65 -13.86 -13.68
N ALA A 442 16.67 -13.34 -12.93
CA ALA A 442 15.92 -12.14 -13.30
C ALA A 442 16.83 -10.91 -13.43
N TYR A 443 17.79 -10.77 -12.53
CA TYR A 443 18.77 -9.69 -12.56
C TYR A 443 19.54 -9.69 -13.88
N TYR A 444 20.18 -10.80 -14.24
CA TYR A 444 20.99 -10.87 -15.46
C TYR A 444 20.16 -10.88 -16.74
N LEU A 445 18.92 -11.38 -16.71
CA LEU A 445 17.98 -11.23 -17.85
C LEU A 445 17.66 -9.76 -18.14
N ARG A 446 17.58 -8.91 -17.10
CA ARG A 446 17.18 -7.52 -17.26
C ARG A 446 18.36 -6.55 -17.36
N ASN A 447 19.42 -6.80 -16.58
CA ASN A 447 20.60 -5.92 -16.52
C ASN A 447 21.62 -6.23 -17.59
N GLU A 448 21.60 -7.44 -18.11
CA GLU A 448 22.48 -8.01 -19.15
C GLU A 448 23.98 -7.88 -18.82
N ASP A 449 24.67 -8.99 -18.80
CA ASP A 449 26.13 -9.04 -18.70
C ASP A 449 26.64 -10.18 -19.59
N PRO A 450 27.57 -9.93 -20.53
CA PRO A 450 28.09 -10.98 -21.43
C PRO A 450 28.71 -12.18 -20.68
N ARG A 451 29.16 -11.97 -19.45
CA ARG A 451 29.73 -13.01 -18.57
C ARG A 451 28.66 -13.82 -17.81
N CYS A 452 27.37 -13.58 -18.08
CA CYS A 452 26.25 -14.38 -17.64
C CYS A 452 25.27 -14.50 -18.83
N PRO A 453 25.58 -15.34 -19.83
CA PRO A 453 24.88 -15.36 -21.11
C PRO A 453 23.44 -15.88 -20.97
N LYS A 454 22.57 -15.46 -21.91
CA LYS A 454 21.13 -15.80 -21.89
C LYS A 454 20.87 -17.30 -21.89
N GLU A 455 21.74 -18.09 -22.47
CA GLU A 455 21.61 -19.56 -22.53
C GLU A 455 21.63 -20.25 -21.16
N VAL A 456 22.20 -19.61 -20.11
CA VAL A 456 22.20 -20.13 -18.75
C VAL A 456 21.05 -19.58 -17.89
N LEU A 457 20.33 -18.57 -18.40
CA LEU A 457 19.22 -17.89 -17.71
C LEU A 457 17.86 -18.54 -18.04
N THR A 458 17.83 -19.86 -18.05
CA THR A 458 16.67 -20.70 -18.38
C THR A 458 15.80 -20.97 -17.15
N VAL A 459 14.58 -21.46 -17.36
CA VAL A 459 13.69 -21.87 -16.27
C VAL A 459 14.19 -23.13 -15.59
N GLY A 460 14.66 -24.10 -16.36
CA GLY A 460 15.17 -25.38 -15.89
C GLY A 460 16.61 -25.62 -16.33
N ASN A 461 17.07 -26.84 -16.11
CA ASN A 461 18.45 -27.24 -16.40
C ASN A 461 18.75 -27.22 -17.91
N ASN A 462 19.68 -26.38 -18.35
CA ASN A 462 20.16 -26.37 -19.74
C ASN A 462 21.28 -27.43 -19.91
N LYS A 463 20.96 -28.52 -20.57
CA LYS A 463 21.91 -29.61 -20.84
C LYS A 463 22.77 -29.37 -22.07
N GLU A 464 22.42 -28.43 -22.92
CA GLU A 464 23.13 -28.19 -24.20
C GLU A 464 24.29 -27.19 -24.08
N THR A 465 24.22 -26.29 -23.06
CA THR A 465 25.28 -25.29 -22.90
C THR A 465 26.62 -25.90 -22.49
N ASN A 466 27.70 -25.34 -23.05
CA ASN A 466 29.09 -25.61 -22.67
C ASN A 466 29.68 -24.43 -21.88
N TYR A 467 28.86 -23.48 -21.44
CA TYR A 467 29.35 -22.33 -20.68
C TYR A 467 29.97 -22.77 -19.35
N GLN A 468 31.29 -22.70 -19.29
CA GLN A 468 32.11 -23.32 -18.24
C GLN A 468 31.66 -23.01 -16.81
N PRO A 469 31.38 -21.74 -16.39
CA PRO A 469 30.91 -21.46 -15.04
C PRO A 469 29.62 -22.19 -14.67
N TYR A 470 28.64 -22.26 -15.57
CA TYR A 470 27.38 -22.97 -15.35
C TYR A 470 27.56 -24.48 -15.25
N VAL A 471 28.36 -25.06 -16.16
CA VAL A 471 28.66 -26.50 -16.14
C VAL A 471 29.43 -26.90 -14.88
N MET A 472 30.34 -26.04 -14.39
CA MET A 472 31.01 -26.27 -13.09
C MET A 472 30.01 -26.27 -11.93
N GLY A 473 28.99 -25.42 -11.96
CA GLY A 473 27.88 -25.46 -10.98
C GLY A 473 27.10 -26.79 -11.02
N GLN A 474 26.77 -27.26 -12.23
CA GLN A 474 26.13 -28.58 -12.41
C GLN A 474 27.02 -29.70 -11.87
N LEU A 475 28.31 -29.69 -12.22
CA LEU A 475 29.27 -30.68 -11.74
C LEU A 475 29.38 -30.68 -10.21
N PHE A 476 29.43 -29.50 -9.58
CA PHE A 476 29.45 -29.41 -8.13
C PHE A 476 28.22 -30.06 -7.48
N ALA A 477 27.02 -29.85 -8.02
CA ALA A 477 25.79 -30.49 -7.54
C ALA A 477 25.83 -32.02 -7.65
N VAL A 478 26.42 -32.55 -8.73
CA VAL A 478 26.62 -34.01 -8.91
C VAL A 478 27.59 -34.54 -7.87
N LEU A 479 28.72 -33.86 -7.63
CA LEU A 479 29.73 -34.26 -6.65
C LEU A 479 29.18 -34.24 -5.20
N GLU A 480 28.33 -33.25 -4.88
CA GLU A 480 27.60 -33.22 -3.60
C GLU A 480 26.62 -34.41 -3.49
N ALA A 481 25.89 -34.70 -4.56
CA ALA A 481 24.95 -35.83 -4.61
C ALA A 481 25.64 -37.17 -4.37
N ILE A 482 26.85 -37.38 -4.87
CA ILE A 482 27.67 -38.55 -4.63
C ILE A 482 27.96 -38.72 -3.15
N GLN A 483 28.39 -37.66 -2.46
CA GLN A 483 28.66 -37.69 -1.03
C GLN A 483 27.42 -38.05 -0.22
N MET A 484 26.26 -37.41 -0.55
CA MET A 484 24.99 -37.67 0.13
C MET A 484 24.47 -39.08 -0.10
N ALA A 485 24.67 -39.65 -1.28
CA ALA A 485 24.23 -41.00 -1.62
C ALA A 485 25.00 -42.09 -0.81
N VAL A 486 26.27 -41.82 -0.47
CA VAL A 486 27.10 -42.74 0.34
C VAL A 486 26.87 -42.54 1.82
N ASN A 487 26.59 -41.33 2.26
CA ASN A 487 26.40 -40.95 3.65
C ASN A 487 25.07 -40.17 3.80
N PRO A 488 23.91 -40.87 3.83
CA PRO A 488 22.59 -40.20 3.87
C PRO A 488 22.37 -39.32 5.10
N ASP A 489 22.99 -39.69 6.23
CA ASP A 489 22.84 -39.01 7.53
C ASP A 489 23.91 -37.91 7.78
N ILE A 490 24.63 -37.50 6.72
CA ILE A 490 25.70 -36.51 6.89
C ILE A 490 25.12 -35.12 7.14
N ASN A 491 25.56 -34.45 8.21
CA ASN A 491 25.12 -33.10 8.55
C ASN A 491 25.89 -32.00 7.81
N THR A 492 27.08 -32.31 7.26
CA THR A 492 27.95 -31.33 6.59
C THR A 492 28.46 -31.92 5.27
N THR A 493 28.08 -31.29 4.16
CA THR A 493 28.48 -31.74 2.82
C THR A 493 29.67 -30.96 2.28
N ILE A 494 30.16 -31.32 1.08
CA ILE A 494 31.20 -30.54 0.40
C ILE A 494 30.72 -29.09 0.15
N LYS A 495 29.40 -28.84 0.12
CA LYS A 495 28.83 -27.51 -0.03
C LYS A 495 29.22 -26.58 1.13
N ASP A 496 29.05 -27.02 2.36
CA ASP A 496 29.34 -26.23 3.56
C ASP A 496 30.83 -25.82 3.64
N ARG A 497 31.69 -26.62 3.04
CA ARG A 497 33.14 -26.41 3.11
C ARG A 497 33.73 -25.75 1.89
N TYR A 498 33.26 -26.11 0.68
CA TYR A 498 33.94 -25.77 -0.55
C TYR A 498 33.10 -24.89 -1.51
N PHE A 499 31.80 -24.66 -1.25
CA PHE A 499 30.93 -23.97 -2.19
C PHE A 499 31.43 -22.58 -2.58
N ASN A 500 31.81 -21.76 -1.60
CA ASN A 500 32.28 -20.41 -1.88
C ASN A 500 33.57 -20.39 -2.69
N ALA A 501 34.49 -21.27 -2.40
CA ALA A 501 35.75 -21.39 -3.15
C ALA A 501 35.54 -22.01 -4.54
N ALA A 502 34.65 -23.01 -4.68
CA ALA A 502 34.28 -23.56 -5.99
C ALA A 502 33.63 -22.51 -6.88
N ALA A 503 32.79 -21.63 -6.31
CA ALA A 503 32.14 -20.55 -7.04
C ALA A 503 33.07 -19.35 -7.35
N SER A 504 34.18 -19.15 -6.63
CA SER A 504 35.04 -17.98 -6.81
C SER A 504 36.43 -18.29 -7.35
N THR A 505 37.04 -19.40 -6.93
CA THR A 505 38.40 -19.84 -7.29
C THR A 505 38.42 -21.34 -7.62
N PRO A 506 37.72 -21.77 -8.66
CA PRO A 506 37.49 -23.18 -8.97
C PRO A 506 38.78 -24.00 -9.14
N ALA A 507 39.82 -23.45 -9.76
CA ALA A 507 41.08 -24.16 -9.95
C ALA A 507 41.70 -24.72 -8.65
N THR A 508 41.48 -24.04 -7.50
CA THR A 508 42.03 -24.47 -6.20
C THR A 508 41.23 -25.61 -5.57
N VAL A 509 39.97 -25.79 -5.94
CA VAL A 509 39.03 -26.65 -5.20
C VAL A 509 38.59 -27.87 -6.01
N PHE A 510 38.30 -27.72 -7.31
CA PHE A 510 37.76 -28.83 -8.10
C PHE A 510 38.64 -30.08 -8.13
N PRO A 511 39.99 -30.01 -8.20
CA PRO A 511 40.83 -31.23 -8.11
C PRO A 511 40.59 -31.99 -6.80
N THR A 512 40.46 -31.27 -5.69
CA THR A 512 40.25 -31.90 -4.36
C THR A 512 38.87 -32.55 -4.26
N ILE A 513 37.78 -31.84 -4.68
CA ILE A 513 36.43 -32.40 -4.56
C ILE A 513 36.18 -33.54 -5.55
N LEU A 514 36.80 -33.54 -6.74
CA LEU A 514 36.77 -34.66 -7.67
C LEU A 514 37.43 -35.91 -7.07
N MET A 515 38.63 -35.76 -6.42
CA MET A 515 39.30 -36.85 -5.74
C MET A 515 38.44 -37.38 -4.56
N LEU A 516 37.76 -36.51 -3.80
CA LEU A 516 36.85 -36.92 -2.73
C LEU A 516 35.65 -37.70 -3.29
N ALA A 517 35.06 -37.25 -4.38
CA ALA A 517 33.96 -37.95 -5.04
C ALA A 517 34.36 -39.36 -5.50
N GLN A 518 35.55 -39.52 -6.09
CA GLN A 518 36.06 -40.85 -6.48
C GLN A 518 36.19 -41.79 -5.27
N LYS A 519 36.68 -41.30 -4.11
CA LYS A 519 36.75 -42.09 -2.88
C LYS A 519 35.37 -42.50 -2.36
N HIS A 520 34.37 -41.62 -2.51
CA HIS A 520 32.99 -41.96 -2.16
C HIS A 520 32.41 -43.01 -3.14
N MET A 521 32.64 -42.87 -4.41
CA MET A 521 32.13 -43.79 -5.45
C MET A 521 32.69 -45.21 -5.31
N GLN A 522 33.90 -45.39 -4.73
CA GLN A 522 34.44 -46.71 -4.43
C GLN A 522 33.59 -47.49 -3.39
N LYS A 523 32.79 -46.80 -2.59
CA LYS A 523 31.89 -47.38 -1.58
C LYS A 523 30.49 -47.69 -2.12
N MET A 524 30.19 -47.28 -3.36
CA MET A 524 28.88 -47.45 -3.98
C MET A 524 28.69 -48.84 -4.65
N SER A 525 27.43 -49.24 -4.82
CA SER A 525 27.08 -50.36 -5.68
C SER A 525 27.48 -50.10 -7.13
N LYS A 526 27.74 -51.16 -7.91
CA LYS A 526 28.11 -51.05 -9.33
C LYS A 526 27.13 -50.21 -10.17
N PRO A 527 25.80 -50.40 -10.03
CA PRO A 527 24.84 -49.55 -10.75
C PRO A 527 24.92 -48.07 -10.38
N GLN A 528 25.01 -47.73 -9.12
CA GLN A 528 25.15 -46.35 -8.64
C GLN A 528 26.43 -45.69 -9.16
N LYS A 529 27.55 -46.44 -9.10
CA LYS A 529 28.82 -45.98 -9.65
C LYS A 529 28.74 -45.65 -11.12
N ILE A 530 28.18 -46.54 -11.95
CA ILE A 530 27.99 -46.35 -13.39
C ILE A 530 27.11 -45.13 -13.67
N TYR A 531 26.05 -44.95 -12.86
CA TYR A 531 25.16 -43.79 -12.99
C TYR A 531 25.90 -42.47 -12.81
N TYR A 532 26.67 -42.32 -11.71
CA TYR A 532 27.41 -41.09 -11.42
C TYR A 532 28.60 -40.90 -12.36
N ASP A 533 29.30 -41.97 -12.75
CA ASP A 533 30.37 -41.92 -13.76
C ASP A 533 29.87 -41.32 -15.09
N LYS A 534 28.68 -41.75 -15.55
CA LYS A 534 28.06 -41.19 -16.75
C LYS A 534 27.73 -39.68 -16.59
N GLN A 535 27.24 -39.26 -15.44
CA GLN A 535 26.94 -37.83 -15.19
C GLN A 535 28.22 -36.97 -15.16
N ILE A 536 29.26 -37.45 -14.46
CA ILE A 536 30.56 -36.73 -14.45
C ILE A 536 31.16 -36.67 -15.85
N ALA A 537 31.12 -37.80 -16.61
CA ALA A 537 31.66 -37.84 -17.95
C ALA A 537 30.92 -36.90 -18.92
N ALA A 538 29.59 -36.79 -18.81
CA ALA A 538 28.79 -35.88 -19.61
C ALA A 538 29.08 -34.39 -19.33
N LEU A 539 29.45 -34.06 -18.11
CA LEU A 539 29.78 -32.67 -17.72
C LEU A 539 31.27 -32.36 -17.85
N ALA A 540 32.14 -33.17 -17.23
CA ALA A 540 33.58 -32.92 -17.20
C ALA A 540 34.30 -33.35 -18.49
N GLY A 541 33.90 -34.48 -19.10
CA GLY A 541 34.56 -35.01 -20.28
C GLY A 541 34.05 -34.47 -21.62
N GLY A 542 32.85 -33.88 -21.64
CA GLY A 542 32.20 -33.42 -22.85
C GLY A 542 32.02 -31.91 -22.99
N LYS A 543 32.06 -31.19 -21.88
CA LYS A 543 31.69 -29.76 -21.83
C LYS A 543 32.72 -28.84 -21.15
N LEU A 544 33.57 -29.37 -20.27
CA LEU A 544 34.64 -28.61 -19.65
C LEU A 544 35.93 -28.81 -20.48
N GLU A 545 36.23 -27.84 -21.32
CA GLU A 545 37.46 -27.82 -22.11
C GLU A 545 38.55 -27.04 -21.36
N GLY A 546 39.76 -27.62 -21.27
CA GLY A 546 40.92 -26.97 -20.66
C GLY A 546 40.97 -27.08 -19.15
N SER A 547 41.62 -26.12 -18.51
CA SER A 547 41.80 -26.06 -17.05
C SER A 547 40.67 -25.30 -16.37
N PHE A 548 40.42 -25.62 -15.11
CA PHE A 548 39.51 -24.82 -14.27
C PHE A 548 40.02 -23.37 -14.14
N PRO A 549 39.17 -22.34 -14.29
CA PRO A 549 39.55 -20.95 -14.14
C PRO A 549 40.12 -20.64 -12.76
N ALA A 550 41.17 -19.82 -12.70
CA ALA A 550 41.75 -19.39 -11.43
C ALA A 550 40.75 -18.57 -10.60
N ARG A 551 39.92 -17.73 -11.25
CA ARG A 551 38.91 -16.88 -10.63
C ARG A 551 37.67 -16.77 -11.51
N LEU A 552 36.50 -16.67 -10.86
CA LEU A 552 35.23 -16.29 -11.50
C LEU A 552 34.83 -14.87 -11.07
N THR A 553 34.41 -14.06 -12.03
CA THR A 553 33.79 -12.75 -11.79
C THR A 553 32.40 -12.90 -11.18
N LEU A 554 31.80 -11.84 -10.66
CA LEU A 554 30.48 -11.89 -10.04
C LEU A 554 29.38 -12.44 -10.97
N PRO A 555 29.29 -12.05 -12.26
CA PRO A 555 28.35 -12.66 -13.21
C PRO A 555 28.60 -14.15 -13.45
N GLU A 556 29.84 -14.57 -13.55
CA GLU A 556 30.22 -15.98 -13.71
C GLU A 556 29.87 -16.80 -12.46
N GLN A 557 30.03 -16.23 -11.25
CA GLN A 557 29.55 -16.83 -10.02
C GLN A 557 28.02 -16.99 -10.01
N GLY A 558 27.29 -16.01 -10.57
CA GLY A 558 25.86 -16.10 -10.78
C GLY A 558 25.49 -17.32 -11.67
N SER A 559 26.20 -17.48 -12.77
CA SER A 559 26.04 -18.62 -13.68
C SER A 559 26.34 -19.96 -12.98
N PHE A 560 27.41 -20.03 -12.17
CA PHE A 560 27.74 -21.21 -11.37
C PHE A 560 26.60 -21.56 -10.39
N ILE A 561 26.07 -20.57 -9.70
CA ILE A 561 24.97 -20.76 -8.74
C ILE A 561 23.71 -21.26 -9.43
N LEU A 562 23.38 -20.74 -10.63
CA LEU A 562 22.26 -21.23 -11.43
C LEU A 562 22.45 -22.66 -11.88
N GLY A 563 23.64 -23.02 -12.38
CA GLY A 563 23.96 -24.40 -12.76
C GLY A 563 23.83 -25.38 -11.60
N TYR A 564 24.33 -24.98 -10.41
CA TYR A 564 24.16 -25.76 -9.19
C TYR A 564 22.69 -25.95 -8.80
N TYR A 565 21.90 -24.87 -8.83
CA TYR A 565 20.48 -24.90 -8.48
C TYR A 565 19.70 -25.79 -9.44
N HIS A 566 19.83 -25.58 -10.74
CA HIS A 566 19.13 -26.34 -11.76
C HIS A 566 19.44 -27.85 -11.70
N GLN A 567 20.71 -28.21 -11.59
CA GLN A 567 21.12 -29.62 -11.48
C GLN A 567 20.61 -30.26 -10.20
N THR A 568 20.57 -29.51 -9.10
CA THR A 568 20.02 -29.98 -7.83
C THR A 568 18.51 -30.25 -7.95
N GLN A 569 17.75 -29.34 -8.59
CA GLN A 569 16.30 -29.51 -8.74
C GLN A 569 15.97 -30.67 -9.70
N GLU A 570 16.71 -30.84 -10.78
CA GLU A 570 16.51 -31.96 -11.72
C GLU A 570 16.56 -33.33 -11.01
N ARG A 571 17.42 -33.47 -10.01
CA ARG A 571 17.53 -34.71 -9.21
C ARG A 571 16.22 -35.07 -8.48
N TYR A 572 15.41 -34.06 -8.10
CA TYR A 572 14.15 -34.25 -7.38
C TYR A 572 12.92 -34.22 -8.29
N THR A 573 13.08 -33.88 -9.54
CA THR A 573 11.98 -33.94 -10.52
C THR A 573 11.75 -35.39 -10.87
N LYS A 574 10.55 -35.94 -10.62
CA LYS A 574 10.18 -37.28 -11.10
C LYS A 574 10.33 -37.28 -12.62
N LYS A 575 11.08 -38.23 -13.18
CA LYS A 575 11.00 -38.53 -14.59
C LYS A 575 9.54 -38.91 -14.89
N VAL A 576 8.84 -38.10 -15.66
CA VAL A 576 7.62 -38.52 -16.33
C VAL A 576 8.12 -39.56 -17.30
N GLU A 577 7.79 -40.83 -17.07
CA GLU A 577 8.01 -41.88 -18.05
C GLU A 577 7.20 -41.50 -19.27
N GLU A 578 7.92 -41.28 -20.40
CA GLU A 578 7.35 -41.17 -21.73
C GLU A 578 6.76 -42.52 -22.16
#